data_11dd2bb4b4dae7a5dd3859a377bc60c6
#
_entry.id   11dd2bb4b4dae7a5dd3859a377bc60c6
#
_cell.length_a   1.000
_cell.length_b   1.000
_cell.length_c   1.000
_cell.angle_alpha   90.00
_cell.angle_beta   90.00
_cell.angle_gamma   90.00
#
_symmetry.space_group_name_H-M   'P 1'
#
loop_
_entity.id
_entity.type
_entity.pdbx_description
1 polymer ?
#
loop_
_entity_poly.entity_id
_entity_poly.type
_entity_poly.pdbx_seq_one_letter_code
_entity_poly.pdbx_strand_id
1 'polypeptide(L)'
;MNMDLKRFQIRIRYCATCNHEPHALAVLERVLKYKMALSEVILEPVEGGVFEVLANGKLIASRTEESGFPGTEEVLTAIRKARSG
;
A
#
# COMPACT_ATOMS: atom_id res chain seq x y z
N MET A 1 -15.94 -14.55 17.55
CA MET A 1 -15.56 -14.01 17.39
C MET A 1 -15.03 -13.29 17.29
N ASN A 2 -14.59 -13.26 17.23
CA ASN A 2 -13.94 -12.60 17.19
C ASN A 2 -13.62 -11.99 16.85
N MET A 3 -13.79 -11.68 16.86
CA MET A 3 -13.45 -10.94 16.61
C MET A 3 -12.57 -10.10 16.72
N ASP A 4 -12.33 -9.96 17.33
CA ASP A 4 -11.19 -9.36 17.65
C ASP A 4 -10.27 -9.37 16.59
N LEU A 5 -10.60 -9.68 15.46
CA LEU A 5 -9.81 -9.59 14.38
C LEU A 5 -9.63 -8.20 14.06
N LYS A 6 -8.43 -7.72 14.20
CA LYS A 6 -8.11 -6.44 13.79
C LYS A 6 -8.29 -6.39 12.33
N ARG A 7 -9.16 -5.56 11.87
CA ARG A 7 -9.31 -5.36 10.45
C ARG A 7 -8.12 -4.54 9.98
N PHE A 8 -7.39 -5.08 9.02
CA PHE A 8 -6.22 -4.40 8.48
C PHE A 8 -6.39 -4.24 6.99
N GLN A 9 -6.60 -3.01 6.57
CA GLN A 9 -6.87 -2.68 5.18
C GLN A 9 -5.69 -1.92 4.60
N ILE A 10 -5.28 -2.33 3.40
CA ILE A 10 -4.24 -1.61 2.66
C ILE A 10 -4.92 -1.00 1.45
N ARG A 11 -4.69 0.29 1.23
CA ARG A 11 -5.22 0.99 0.08
C ARG A 11 -4.04 1.55 -0.70
N ILE A 12 -3.99 1.24 -2.00
CA ILE A 12 -2.95 1.74 -2.88
C ILE A 12 -3.60 2.67 -3.88
N ARG A 13 -3.28 3.95 -3.80
CA ARG A 13 -3.79 4.96 -4.71
C ARG A 13 -2.70 5.27 -5.72
N TYR A 14 -3.00 5.10 -6.99
CA TYR A 14 -1.99 5.23 -8.02
C TYR A 14 -2.53 6.01 -9.20
N CYS A 15 -1.65 6.78 -9.85
CA CYS A 15 -2.06 7.57 -11.01
C CYS A 15 -2.20 6.65 -12.22
N ALA A 16 -3.43 6.42 -12.64
CA ALA A 16 -3.70 5.51 -13.76
C ALA A 16 -3.21 6.10 -15.06
N THR A 17 -3.39 7.41 -15.25
CA THR A 17 -2.99 8.05 -16.50
C THR A 17 -1.49 8.26 -16.60
N CYS A 18 -0.75 8.02 -15.51
CA CYS A 18 0.70 8.18 -15.50
C CYS A 18 1.42 6.85 -15.64
N ASN A 19 0.68 5.77 -15.84
CA ASN A 19 1.27 4.42 -15.94
C ASN A 19 1.96 4.00 -14.65
N HIS A 20 1.37 4.32 -13.51
CA HIS A 20 1.91 3.90 -12.22
C HIS A 20 1.44 2.51 -11.81
N GLU A 21 0.64 1.84 -12.67
CA GLU A 21 0.16 0.50 -12.37
C GLU A 21 1.27 -0.50 -12.03
N PRO A 22 2.41 -0.50 -12.75
CA PRO A 22 3.43 -1.48 -12.42
C PRO A 22 3.92 -1.35 -10.98
N HIS A 23 3.98 -0.12 -10.47
CA HIS A 23 4.42 0.08 -9.08
C HIS A 23 3.37 -0.42 -8.10
N ALA A 24 2.08 -0.17 -8.41
CA ALA A 24 1.00 -0.66 -7.56
C ALA A 24 0.96 -2.17 -7.56
N LEU A 25 1.14 -2.79 -8.73
CA LEU A 25 1.11 -4.24 -8.82
C LEU A 25 2.31 -4.86 -8.12
N ALA A 26 3.47 -4.21 -8.16
CA ALA A 26 4.64 -4.73 -7.48
C ALA A 26 4.41 -4.78 -5.96
N VAL A 27 3.80 -3.74 -5.41
CA VAL A 27 3.49 -3.72 -3.99
C VAL A 27 2.47 -4.81 -3.67
N LEU A 28 1.42 -4.90 -4.48
CA LEU A 28 0.38 -5.89 -4.26
C LEU A 28 0.96 -7.30 -4.29
N GLU A 29 1.80 -7.59 -5.26
CA GLU A 29 2.39 -8.91 -5.40
C GLU A 29 3.20 -9.27 -4.17
N ARG A 30 4.01 -8.35 -3.66
CA ARG A 30 4.83 -8.64 -2.50
C ARG A 30 3.97 -8.82 -1.25
N VAL A 31 2.93 -8.01 -1.10
CA VAL A 31 2.03 -8.14 0.04
C VAL A 31 1.38 -9.51 0.05
N LEU A 32 0.89 -9.94 -1.10
CA LEU A 32 0.25 -11.26 -1.19
C LEU A 32 1.24 -12.38 -1.00
N LYS A 33 2.45 -12.21 -1.53
CA LYS A 33 3.48 -13.24 -1.43
C LYS A 33 3.90 -13.49 0.02
N TYR A 34 3.95 -12.44 0.81
CA TYR A 34 4.30 -12.59 2.22
C TYR A 34 3.15 -13.08 3.06
N LYS A 35 1.97 -13.26 2.44
CA LYS A 35 0.81 -13.82 3.12
C LYS A 35 0.47 -13.05 4.38
N MET A 36 0.53 -11.75 4.27
CA MET A 36 0.16 -10.91 5.40
C MET A 36 -1.31 -11.08 5.69
N ALA A 37 -1.65 -11.10 6.97
CA ALA A 37 -3.04 -11.24 7.38
C ALA A 37 -3.75 -9.91 7.16
N LEU A 38 -4.40 -9.78 6.02
CA LEU A 38 -5.09 -8.56 5.64
C LEU A 38 -6.58 -8.81 5.54
N SER A 39 -7.37 -7.80 5.91
CA SER A 39 -8.79 -7.87 5.68
C SER A 39 -9.12 -7.60 4.22
N GLU A 40 -8.43 -6.64 3.65
CA GLU A 40 -8.67 -6.33 2.25
C GLU A 40 -7.54 -5.47 1.69
N VAL A 41 -7.39 -5.49 0.38
CA VAL A 41 -6.49 -4.60 -0.33
C VAL A 41 -7.31 -3.90 -1.38
N ILE A 42 -7.23 -2.57 -1.41
CA ILE A 42 -7.99 -1.77 -2.34
C ILE A 42 -7.02 -1.09 -3.29
N LEU A 43 -7.25 -1.25 -4.58
CA LEU A 43 -6.50 -0.54 -5.61
C LEU A 43 -7.39 0.59 -6.11
N GLU A 44 -6.93 1.81 -5.94
CA GLU A 44 -7.74 2.97 -6.28
C GLU A 44 -7.04 3.79 -7.36
N PRO A 45 -7.52 3.75 -8.60
CA PRO A 45 -6.93 4.59 -9.64
C PRO A 45 -7.31 6.05 -9.41
N VAL A 46 -6.33 6.93 -9.50
CA VAL A 46 -6.54 8.36 -9.34
C VAL A 46 -5.76 9.09 -10.42
N GLU A 47 -5.67 10.40 -10.32
CA GLU A 47 -4.94 11.22 -11.28
C GLU A 47 -3.94 12.10 -10.54
N GLY A 48 -3.13 12.84 -11.30
CA GLY A 48 -2.26 13.83 -10.71
C GLY A 48 -0.92 13.32 -10.24
N GLY A 49 -0.47 12.19 -10.75
CA GLY A 49 0.86 11.68 -10.40
C GLY A 49 0.95 11.08 -9.01
N VAL A 50 -0.19 10.76 -8.42
CA VAL A 50 -0.23 10.26 -7.05
C VAL A 50 0.19 8.80 -6.98
N PHE A 51 0.98 8.45 -5.97
CA PHE A 51 1.22 7.07 -5.60
C PHE A 51 1.35 7.05 -4.08
N GLU A 52 0.34 6.48 -3.44
CA GLU A 52 0.25 6.47 -1.98
C GLU A 52 -0.19 5.11 -1.49
N VAL A 53 0.37 4.70 -0.37
CA VAL A 53 -0.05 3.46 0.30
C VAL A 53 -0.55 3.86 1.68
N LEU A 54 -1.78 3.44 1.98
CA LEU A 54 -2.39 3.75 3.25
C LEU A 54 -2.71 2.46 4.00
N ALA A 55 -2.48 2.46 5.30
CA ALA A 55 -2.80 1.33 6.15
C ALA A 55 -3.88 1.80 7.12
N ASN A 56 -5.07 1.21 7.00
CA ASN A 56 -6.22 1.60 7.82
C ASN A 56 -6.48 3.10 7.73
N GLY A 57 -6.33 3.65 6.52
CA GLY A 57 -6.59 5.06 6.28
C GLY A 57 -5.44 5.99 6.59
N LYS A 58 -4.34 5.47 7.12
CA LYS A 58 -3.20 6.30 7.47
C LYS A 58 -2.12 6.17 6.39
N LEU A 59 -1.63 7.29 5.90
CA LEU A 59 -0.59 7.27 4.88
C LEU A 59 0.71 6.74 5.47
N ILE A 60 1.25 5.70 4.85
CA ILE A 60 2.50 5.09 5.32
C ILE A 60 3.62 5.15 4.30
N ALA A 61 3.31 5.40 3.04
CA ALA A 61 4.34 5.52 2.01
C ALA A 61 3.77 6.30 0.85
N SER A 62 4.61 7.08 0.19
CA SER A 62 4.16 7.83 -0.97
C SER A 62 5.34 8.18 -1.86
N ARG A 63 5.03 8.44 -3.12
CA ARG A 63 6.02 8.93 -4.07
C ARG A 63 6.24 10.42 -3.83
N THR A 64 7.49 10.84 -3.90
CA THR A 64 7.80 12.27 -3.87
C THR A 64 8.67 12.59 -5.07
N GLU A 65 8.74 13.88 -5.40
CA GLU A 65 9.56 14.28 -6.53
C GLU A 65 11.03 14.07 -6.23
N GLU A 66 11.41 14.18 -4.99
CA GLU A 66 12.81 14.04 -4.61
C GLU A 66 13.26 12.60 -4.54
N SER A 67 12.46 11.73 -3.94
CA SER A 67 12.89 10.36 -3.73
C SER A 67 12.26 9.37 -4.70
N GLY A 68 11.29 9.81 -5.49
CA GLY A 68 10.63 8.92 -6.44
C GLY A 68 9.70 7.95 -5.75
N PHE A 69 9.53 6.78 -6.38
CA PHE A 69 8.64 5.75 -5.82
C PHE A 69 9.29 5.09 -4.63
N PRO A 70 8.51 4.80 -3.59
CA PRO A 70 9.07 4.02 -2.47
C PRO A 70 9.36 2.60 -2.96
N GLY A 71 10.46 2.02 -2.47
CA GLY A 71 10.79 0.65 -2.82
C GLY A 71 9.80 -0.32 -2.20
N THR A 72 9.63 -1.48 -2.83
CA THR A 72 8.67 -2.45 -2.30
C THR A 72 9.05 -2.91 -0.90
N GLU A 73 10.34 -3.06 -0.62
CA GLU A 73 10.76 -3.45 0.73
C GLU A 73 10.47 -2.36 1.74
N GLU A 74 10.62 -1.12 1.34
CA GLU A 74 10.30 0.00 2.20
C GLU A 74 8.81 0.00 2.54
N VAL A 75 7.97 -0.24 1.54
CA VAL A 75 6.53 -0.30 1.75
C VAL A 75 6.17 -1.45 2.69
N LEU A 76 6.78 -2.63 2.46
CA LEU A 76 6.48 -3.78 3.31
C LEU A 76 6.89 -3.52 4.76
N THR A 77 8.03 -2.88 4.96
CA THR A 77 8.47 -2.53 6.30
C THR A 77 7.48 -1.58 6.97
N ALA A 78 7.00 -0.60 6.20
CA ALA A 78 6.03 0.35 6.73
C ALA A 78 4.71 -0.34 7.08
N ILE A 79 4.29 -1.31 6.27
CA ILE A 79 3.08 -2.07 6.55
C ILE A 79 3.22 -2.87 7.83
N ARG A 80 4.36 -3.55 8.00
CA ARG A 80 4.58 -4.34 9.21
C ARG A 80 4.58 -3.45 10.44
N LYS A 81 5.19 -2.28 10.32
CA LYS A 81 5.22 -1.35 11.42
C LYS A 81 3.83 -0.85 11.77
N ALA A 82 3.02 -0.54 10.76
CA ALA A 82 1.66 -0.08 10.99
C ALA A 82 0.82 -1.17 11.62
N ARG A 83 1.08 -2.43 11.27
CA ARG A 83 0.33 -3.55 11.78
C ARG A 83 0.63 -3.81 13.25
N SER A 84 1.89 -3.68 13.63
CA SER A 84 2.27 -3.98 15.01
C SER A 84 2.07 -2.79 15.93
N GLY A 85 1.86 -1.60 15.38
CA GLY A 85 1.77 -0.40 16.20
C GLY A 85 0.40 -0.09 16.77
#